data_abac323f313a6f0476ae4ed9dcd0a4a0
#
_entry.id   abac323f313a6f0476ae4ed9dcd0a4a0
#
_cell.length_a   1.000
_cell.length_b   1.000
_cell.length_c   1.000
_cell.angle_alpha   90.00
_cell.angle_beta   90.00
_cell.angle_gamma   90.00
#
_symmetry.space_group_name_H-M   'P 1'
#
loop_
_entity.id
_entity.type
_entity.pdbx_description
1 polymer ?
#
loop_
_entity_poly.entity_id
_entity_poly.type
_entity_poly.pdbx_seq_one_letter_code
_entity_poly.pdbx_strand_id
1 'polypeptide(L)'
;MKRVAKPEGKFNIVIEEAAMPEPSPGEVRIKAVRSLISRGSEMGGRYTREHAVNPESMGYSLAGIVDAIGEGVDHYTVGDKVVASAPHAQYAVRPARVSSLQEQAQVVPMLPSVTFDQAPYYPLTSGAVSWVDIENIQPYDTVVILGQGLVGSLLMQVAKANGRGRIIAVDTLDSRCTLSEELGADVVINASDEDPIRAVHKITNGIGAHIVVYAVGGPAGPKAFDQGLDMLAIGGLLHLIGLYEDQPLPLTSGKIQRRRLLGGYYGQVIPSGVSLRAMQLLGSDIIRTDKMTTHHFPYMEAPAAFDLLYNRMDEAFGVLLNWEVPGT
;
A
#
# COMPACT_ATOMS: atom_id res chain seq x y z
N MET A 1 -19.01 -3.68 19.97
CA MET A 1 -17.64 -3.94 19.48
C MET A 1 -16.76 -2.73 19.64
N LYS A 2 -15.44 -2.87 19.63
CA LYS A 2 -14.48 -1.75 19.59
C LYS A 2 -14.03 -1.47 18.18
N ARG A 3 -13.74 -0.18 17.87
CA ARG A 3 -13.16 0.25 16.59
C ARG A 3 -12.29 1.50 16.78
N VAL A 4 -11.38 1.72 15.83
CA VAL A 4 -10.60 2.96 15.74
C VAL A 4 -11.48 4.07 15.19
N ALA A 5 -11.45 5.23 15.82
CA ALA A 5 -12.13 6.43 15.34
C ALA A 5 -11.19 7.63 15.37
N LYS A 6 -11.46 8.61 14.53
CA LYS A 6 -10.77 9.89 14.47
C LYS A 6 -11.80 11.02 14.65
N PRO A 7 -12.07 11.45 15.91
CA PRO A 7 -12.91 12.59 16.20
C PRO A 7 -12.30 13.91 15.70
N GLU A 8 -12.94 15.03 15.98
CA GLU A 8 -12.38 16.36 15.72
C GLU A 8 -11.03 16.57 16.43
N GLY A 9 -10.22 17.43 15.88
CA GLY A 9 -8.85 17.70 16.33
C GLY A 9 -7.81 16.89 15.57
N LYS A 10 -6.72 17.53 15.17
CA LYS A 10 -5.57 16.86 14.56
C LYS A 10 -4.98 15.83 15.51
N PHE A 11 -4.48 14.73 14.95
CA PHE A 11 -3.80 13.66 15.70
C PHE A 11 -4.68 12.97 16.75
N ASN A 12 -5.98 13.13 16.67
CA ASN A 12 -6.93 12.62 17.67
C ASN A 12 -7.43 11.23 17.23
N ILE A 13 -6.75 10.17 17.64
CA ILE A 13 -7.19 8.78 17.47
C ILE A 13 -7.68 8.24 18.79
N VAL A 14 -8.84 7.59 18.77
CA VAL A 14 -9.46 6.97 19.94
C VAL A 14 -9.97 5.57 19.60
N ILE A 15 -10.16 4.77 20.64
CA ILE A 15 -10.93 3.53 20.56
C ILE A 15 -12.33 3.82 21.08
N GLU A 16 -13.32 3.64 20.24
CA GLU A 16 -14.73 3.84 20.63
C GLU A 16 -15.53 2.54 20.65
N GLU A 17 -16.64 2.56 21.36
CA GLU A 17 -17.62 1.49 21.32
C GLU A 17 -18.64 1.74 20.21
N ALA A 18 -18.96 0.69 19.46
CA ALA A 18 -19.98 0.69 18.45
C ALA A 18 -20.89 -0.55 18.59
N ALA A 19 -22.09 -0.48 18.03
CA ALA A 19 -22.96 -1.64 17.96
C ALA A 19 -22.30 -2.77 17.17
N MET A 20 -22.61 -4.01 17.52
CA MET A 20 -22.20 -5.17 16.71
C MET A 20 -22.92 -5.08 15.35
N PRO A 21 -22.22 -5.07 14.22
CA PRO A 21 -22.88 -5.05 12.92
C PRO A 21 -23.43 -6.44 12.60
N GLU A 22 -24.63 -6.49 12.02
CA GLU A 22 -25.23 -7.74 11.54
C GLU A 22 -25.22 -7.76 10.01
N PRO A 23 -24.86 -8.89 9.37
CA PRO A 23 -24.81 -8.99 7.93
C PRO A 23 -26.21 -9.03 7.34
N SER A 24 -26.49 -8.17 6.38
CA SER A 24 -27.68 -8.20 5.53
C SER A 24 -27.60 -9.31 4.48
N PRO A 25 -28.68 -9.62 3.73
CA PRO A 25 -28.60 -10.55 2.61
C PRO A 25 -27.48 -10.18 1.63
N GLY A 26 -26.66 -11.17 1.25
CA GLY A 26 -25.52 -10.99 0.37
C GLY A 26 -24.25 -10.43 1.04
N GLU A 27 -24.22 -10.34 2.38
CA GLU A 27 -23.08 -9.84 3.14
C GLU A 27 -22.49 -10.90 4.07
N VAL A 28 -21.23 -10.71 4.44
CA VAL A 28 -20.57 -11.48 5.49
C VAL A 28 -20.06 -10.57 6.59
N ARG A 29 -20.12 -11.04 7.84
CA ARG A 29 -19.44 -10.42 8.96
C ARG A 29 -18.10 -11.09 9.19
N ILE A 30 -17.06 -10.28 9.38
CA ILE A 30 -15.69 -10.69 9.55
C ILE A 30 -15.24 -10.28 10.95
N LYS A 31 -14.79 -11.25 11.75
CA LYS A 31 -14.08 -11.03 13.01
C LYS A 31 -12.62 -10.74 12.67
N ALA A 32 -12.14 -9.57 13.04
CA ALA A 32 -10.77 -9.13 12.75
C ALA A 32 -9.73 -9.93 13.54
N VAL A 33 -8.60 -10.22 12.90
CA VAL A 33 -7.41 -10.80 13.51
C VAL A 33 -6.25 -9.79 13.42
N ARG A 34 -6.02 -9.22 12.24
CA ARG A 34 -4.96 -8.21 11.99
C ARG A 34 -5.48 -7.13 11.08
N SER A 35 -4.95 -5.92 11.24
CA SER A 35 -5.13 -4.86 10.24
C SER A 35 -3.86 -4.03 10.12
N LEU A 36 -3.54 -3.57 8.89
CA LEU A 36 -2.35 -2.77 8.59
C LEU A 36 -2.72 -1.29 8.53
N ILE A 37 -2.00 -0.45 9.26
CA ILE A 37 -2.14 1.00 9.15
C ILE A 37 -1.41 1.48 7.89
N SER A 38 -2.13 2.12 6.99
CA SER A 38 -1.57 2.68 5.77
C SER A 38 -1.07 4.10 5.98
N ARG A 39 0.25 4.24 6.09
CA ARG A 39 0.87 5.52 6.39
C ARG A 39 0.44 6.64 5.43
N GLY A 40 0.45 6.43 4.12
CA GLY A 40 0.07 7.45 3.14
C GLY A 40 -1.38 7.91 3.33
N SER A 41 -2.32 6.98 3.19
CA SER A 41 -3.76 7.28 3.20
C SER A 41 -4.27 7.72 4.57
N GLU A 42 -3.75 7.14 5.64
CA GLU A 42 -4.29 7.38 6.97
C GLU A 42 -3.58 8.53 7.69
N MET A 43 -2.27 8.70 7.51
CA MET A 43 -1.57 9.86 8.08
C MET A 43 -1.92 11.13 7.30
N GLY A 44 -1.56 11.21 6.02
CA GLY A 44 -1.78 12.40 5.19
C GLY A 44 -3.25 12.69 4.91
N GLY A 45 -4.05 11.64 4.71
CA GLY A 45 -5.46 11.77 4.35
C GLY A 45 -6.42 11.96 5.52
N ARG A 46 -6.07 11.56 6.76
CA ARG A 46 -7.00 11.48 7.90
C ARG A 46 -6.43 12.00 9.22
N TYR A 47 -5.31 11.47 9.69
CA TYR A 47 -4.74 11.74 11.00
C TYR A 47 -4.40 13.23 11.23
N THR A 48 -3.91 13.89 10.19
CA THR A 48 -3.55 15.33 10.23
C THR A 48 -4.74 16.27 10.04
N ARG A 49 -5.95 15.76 9.76
CA ARG A 49 -7.13 16.59 9.52
C ARG A 49 -7.71 17.11 10.83
N GLU A 50 -8.21 18.35 10.82
CA GLU A 50 -8.95 18.93 11.93
C GLU A 50 -10.30 18.26 12.12
N HIS A 51 -11.03 18.01 11.03
CA HIS A 51 -12.37 17.45 11.07
C HIS A 51 -12.39 15.96 11.44
N ALA A 52 -13.49 15.56 12.07
CA ALA A 52 -13.79 14.14 12.29
C ALA A 52 -13.81 13.36 10.98
N VAL A 53 -13.36 12.12 11.03
CA VAL A 53 -13.37 11.19 9.90
C VAL A 53 -14.41 10.09 10.18
N ASN A 54 -15.19 9.73 9.16
CA ASN A 54 -16.11 8.61 9.27
C ASN A 54 -15.33 7.34 9.69
N PRO A 55 -15.67 6.68 10.80
CA PRO A 55 -14.96 5.48 11.25
C PRO A 55 -14.89 4.36 10.22
N GLU A 56 -15.88 4.25 9.32
CA GLU A 56 -15.84 3.29 8.20
C GLU A 56 -14.71 3.57 7.20
N SER A 57 -14.14 4.78 7.25
CA SER A 57 -12.96 5.14 6.45
C SER A 57 -11.65 4.99 7.22
N MET A 58 -11.66 4.62 8.50
CA MET A 58 -10.43 4.42 9.29
C MET A 58 -9.89 3.00 9.07
N GLY A 59 -9.01 2.86 8.08
CA GLY A 59 -8.47 1.59 7.61
C GLY A 59 -9.13 1.11 6.31
N TYR A 60 -8.47 0.15 5.65
CA TYR A 60 -8.96 -0.57 4.46
C TYR A 60 -8.22 -1.91 4.24
N SER A 61 -7.41 -2.32 5.19
CA SER A 61 -6.53 -3.51 5.11
C SER A 61 -6.72 -4.38 6.35
N LEU A 62 -7.76 -5.21 6.36
CA LEU A 62 -8.12 -6.06 7.47
C LEU A 62 -8.09 -7.53 7.07
N ALA A 63 -7.44 -8.37 7.83
CA ALA A 63 -7.49 -9.82 7.74
C ALA A 63 -8.24 -10.41 8.94
N GLY A 64 -9.10 -11.37 8.69
CA GLY A 64 -9.95 -11.94 9.71
C GLY A 64 -10.62 -13.25 9.31
N ILE A 65 -11.62 -13.62 10.07
CA ILE A 65 -12.36 -14.87 9.92
C ILE A 65 -13.84 -14.52 9.74
N VAL A 66 -14.49 -15.11 8.76
CA VAL A 66 -15.94 -15.02 8.61
C VAL A 66 -16.62 -15.63 9.83
N ASP A 67 -17.39 -14.85 10.58
CA ASP A 67 -18.08 -15.30 11.79
C ASP A 67 -19.61 -15.31 11.68
N ALA A 68 -20.16 -14.61 10.69
CA ALA A 68 -21.60 -14.66 10.34
C ALA A 68 -21.81 -14.41 8.86
N ILE A 69 -22.91 -14.95 8.32
CA ILE A 69 -23.24 -14.94 6.90
C ILE A 69 -24.70 -14.50 6.75
N GLY A 70 -24.94 -13.54 5.88
CA GLY A 70 -26.26 -13.10 5.47
C GLY A 70 -26.91 -14.08 4.48
N GLU A 71 -28.22 -13.97 4.32
CA GLU A 71 -28.99 -14.79 3.39
C GLU A 71 -28.46 -14.65 1.95
N GLY A 72 -28.42 -15.76 1.19
CA GLY A 72 -28.01 -15.78 -0.21
C GLY A 72 -26.51 -15.77 -0.45
N VAL A 73 -25.68 -15.88 0.57
CA VAL A 73 -24.22 -16.08 0.41
C VAL A 73 -23.94 -17.59 0.40
N ASP A 74 -23.41 -18.08 -0.72
CA ASP A 74 -23.16 -19.50 -0.98
C ASP A 74 -21.68 -19.86 -1.18
N HIS A 75 -20.83 -18.85 -1.31
CA HIS A 75 -19.39 -19.02 -1.61
C HIS A 75 -18.46 -18.68 -0.45
N TYR A 76 -19.00 -18.38 0.73
CA TYR A 76 -18.29 -18.26 1.98
C TYR A 76 -18.94 -19.14 3.06
N THR A 77 -18.14 -19.62 3.99
CA THR A 77 -18.59 -20.35 5.18
C THR A 77 -18.04 -19.73 6.46
N VAL A 78 -18.75 -19.88 7.58
CA VAL A 78 -18.23 -19.48 8.90
C VAL A 78 -16.94 -20.26 9.17
N GLY A 79 -15.88 -19.53 9.53
CA GLY A 79 -14.53 -20.09 9.71
C GLY A 79 -13.57 -19.77 8.55
N ASP A 80 -14.06 -19.32 7.41
CA ASP A 80 -13.20 -18.94 6.28
C ASP A 80 -12.27 -17.78 6.64
N LYS A 81 -10.98 -17.93 6.33
CA LYS A 81 -9.97 -16.88 6.48
C LYS A 81 -10.01 -15.96 5.28
N VAL A 82 -10.14 -14.66 5.53
CA VAL A 82 -10.33 -13.66 4.49
C VAL A 82 -9.52 -12.40 4.73
N VAL A 83 -9.26 -11.67 3.64
CA VAL A 83 -8.86 -10.26 3.67
C VAL A 83 -10.03 -9.43 3.22
N ALA A 84 -10.24 -8.29 3.86
CA ALA A 84 -11.31 -7.37 3.51
C ALA A 84 -10.85 -5.92 3.40
N SER A 85 -11.44 -5.19 2.46
CA SER A 85 -11.40 -3.72 2.46
C SER A 85 -12.34 -3.21 3.54
N ALA A 86 -11.82 -3.11 4.77
CA ALA A 86 -12.61 -2.85 5.97
C ALA A 86 -11.86 -1.95 6.95
N PRO A 87 -12.58 -1.19 7.81
CA PRO A 87 -11.96 -0.32 8.79
C PRO A 87 -11.23 -1.10 9.88
N HIS A 88 -10.45 -0.40 10.67
CA HIS A 88 -9.85 -0.91 11.90
C HIS A 88 -10.92 -1.11 12.98
N ALA A 89 -11.54 -2.29 12.99
CA ALA A 89 -12.63 -2.64 13.89
C ALA A 89 -12.57 -4.13 14.28
N GLN A 90 -13.10 -4.49 15.45
CA GLN A 90 -13.20 -5.89 15.88
C GLN A 90 -14.05 -6.73 14.91
N TYR A 91 -15.08 -6.10 14.34
CA TYR A 91 -15.96 -6.74 13.36
C TYR A 91 -16.28 -5.76 12.23
N ALA A 92 -16.34 -6.28 11.04
CA ALA A 92 -16.77 -5.53 9.85
C ALA A 92 -17.73 -6.36 9.02
N VAL A 93 -18.74 -5.71 8.43
CA VAL A 93 -19.65 -6.34 7.46
C VAL A 93 -19.30 -5.83 6.07
N ARG A 94 -19.21 -6.74 5.11
CA ARG A 94 -18.89 -6.42 3.71
C ARG A 94 -19.69 -7.30 2.75
N PRO A 95 -20.04 -6.74 1.57
CA PRO A 95 -20.63 -7.53 0.50
C PRO A 95 -19.75 -8.72 0.12
N ALA A 96 -20.36 -9.90 0.12
CA ALA A 96 -19.74 -11.17 -0.24
C ALA A 96 -19.69 -11.39 -1.76
N ARG A 97 -19.37 -10.34 -2.54
CA ARG A 97 -19.35 -10.42 -3.99
C ARG A 97 -18.04 -10.96 -4.50
N VAL A 98 -18.10 -11.82 -5.51
CA VAL A 98 -16.93 -12.24 -6.27
C VAL A 98 -16.50 -11.10 -7.20
N SER A 99 -15.18 -10.91 -7.36
CA SER A 99 -14.66 -9.93 -8.33
C SER A 99 -15.25 -10.12 -9.72
N SER A 100 -15.77 -9.06 -10.28
CA SER A 100 -16.17 -9.00 -11.67
C SER A 100 -15.25 -8.06 -12.46
N LEU A 101 -15.41 -7.99 -13.78
CA LEU A 101 -14.69 -7.03 -14.61
C LEU A 101 -14.98 -5.56 -14.26
N GLN A 102 -16.01 -5.31 -13.47
CA GLN A 102 -16.50 -3.96 -13.14
C GLN A 102 -16.35 -3.59 -11.67
N GLU A 103 -16.21 -4.56 -10.76
CA GLU A 103 -16.12 -4.33 -9.32
C GLU A 103 -15.04 -5.21 -8.68
N GLN A 104 -14.24 -4.62 -7.81
CA GLN A 104 -13.34 -5.38 -6.93
C GLN A 104 -14.12 -6.07 -5.83
N ALA A 105 -13.78 -7.33 -5.53
CA ALA A 105 -14.26 -7.97 -4.33
C ALA A 105 -13.78 -7.20 -3.09
N GLN A 106 -14.69 -6.88 -2.20
CA GLN A 106 -14.37 -6.28 -0.91
C GLN A 106 -13.88 -7.32 0.11
N VAL A 107 -14.17 -8.59 -0.14
CA VAL A 107 -13.72 -9.74 0.64
C VAL A 107 -13.04 -10.72 -0.29
N VAL A 108 -11.85 -11.19 0.09
CA VAL A 108 -11.05 -12.12 -0.71
C VAL A 108 -10.59 -13.27 0.17
N PRO A 109 -10.81 -14.53 -0.23
CA PRO A 109 -10.32 -15.69 0.51
C PRO A 109 -8.79 -15.68 0.61
N MET A 110 -8.25 -16.00 1.77
CA MET A 110 -6.83 -16.21 1.97
C MET A 110 -6.40 -17.57 1.43
N LEU A 111 -5.25 -17.63 0.76
CA LEU A 111 -4.62 -18.92 0.45
C LEU A 111 -4.09 -19.56 1.76
N PRO A 112 -4.08 -20.91 1.86
CA PRO A 112 -3.57 -21.60 3.04
C PRO A 112 -2.12 -21.27 3.41
N SER A 113 -1.31 -20.85 2.42
CA SER A 113 0.08 -20.43 2.62
C SER A 113 0.24 -19.00 3.16
N VAL A 114 -0.82 -18.21 3.20
CA VAL A 114 -0.77 -16.81 3.66
C VAL A 114 -1.11 -16.73 5.15
N THR A 115 -0.26 -16.12 5.93
CA THR A 115 -0.48 -15.87 7.36
C THR A 115 -1.34 -14.63 7.60
N PHE A 116 -1.90 -14.49 8.82
CA PHE A 116 -2.63 -13.28 9.18
C PHE A 116 -1.73 -12.02 9.24
N ASP A 117 -0.42 -12.16 9.43
CA ASP A 117 0.50 -11.03 9.41
C ASP A 117 0.85 -10.58 7.97
N GLN A 118 0.84 -11.50 7.01
CA GLN A 118 1.03 -11.19 5.57
C GLN A 118 -0.25 -10.63 4.93
N ALA A 119 -1.39 -11.18 5.30
CA ALA A 119 -2.67 -10.93 4.63
C ALA A 119 -3.08 -9.45 4.57
N PRO A 120 -2.87 -8.60 5.61
CA PRO A 120 -3.21 -7.18 5.53
C PRO A 120 -2.41 -6.39 4.49
N TYR A 121 -1.31 -6.91 3.95
CA TYR A 121 -0.58 -6.30 2.84
C TYR A 121 -1.25 -6.52 1.48
N TYR A 122 -2.24 -7.43 1.41
CA TYR A 122 -2.90 -7.80 0.16
C TYR A 122 -3.45 -6.61 -0.65
N PRO A 123 -4.19 -5.62 -0.10
CA PRO A 123 -4.73 -4.54 -0.92
C PRO A 123 -3.64 -3.73 -1.63
N LEU A 124 -2.53 -3.46 -0.93
CA LEU A 124 -1.39 -2.74 -1.51
C LEU A 124 -0.60 -3.61 -2.49
N THR A 125 -0.44 -4.91 -2.20
CA THR A 125 0.20 -5.86 -3.12
C THR A 125 -0.61 -6.04 -4.39
N SER A 126 -1.93 -6.11 -4.30
CA SER A 126 -2.84 -6.17 -5.45
C SER A 126 -2.72 -4.91 -6.32
N GLY A 127 -2.62 -3.73 -5.70
CA GLY A 127 -2.31 -2.48 -6.40
C GLY A 127 -0.96 -2.56 -7.11
N ALA A 128 0.09 -2.98 -6.41
CA ALA A 128 1.44 -3.11 -6.98
C ALA A 128 1.48 -4.05 -8.18
N VAL A 129 0.79 -5.20 -8.13
CA VAL A 129 0.66 -6.13 -9.26
C VAL A 129 0.00 -5.45 -10.46
N SER A 130 -1.10 -4.72 -10.24
CA SER A 130 -1.79 -4.01 -11.32
C SER A 130 -0.92 -2.93 -11.96
N TRP A 131 -0.20 -2.16 -11.16
CA TRP A 131 0.66 -1.08 -11.63
C TRP A 131 1.85 -1.60 -12.43
N VAL A 132 2.51 -2.64 -11.96
CA VAL A 132 3.62 -3.28 -12.68
C VAL A 132 3.15 -3.89 -14.01
N ASP A 133 1.95 -4.45 -14.07
CA ASP A 133 1.38 -4.96 -15.32
C ASP A 133 1.11 -3.83 -16.34
N ILE A 134 0.60 -2.68 -15.87
CA ILE A 134 0.36 -1.50 -16.72
C ILE A 134 1.67 -0.89 -17.21
N GLU A 135 2.72 -0.88 -16.39
CA GLU A 135 4.05 -0.38 -16.75
C GLU A 135 4.68 -1.18 -17.89
N ASN A 136 4.32 -2.45 -18.05
CA ASN A 136 4.81 -3.34 -19.09
C ASN A 136 6.35 -3.34 -19.22
N ILE A 137 7.03 -3.51 -18.08
CA ILE A 137 8.48 -3.45 -17.95
C ILE A 137 9.14 -4.46 -18.91
N GLN A 138 10.10 -4.00 -19.69
CA GLN A 138 10.87 -4.85 -20.61
C GLN A 138 12.20 -5.29 -19.97
N PRO A 139 12.84 -6.39 -20.45
CA PRO A 139 14.06 -6.93 -19.81
C PRO A 139 15.24 -5.96 -19.71
N TYR A 140 15.32 -4.97 -20.57
CA TYR A 140 16.41 -3.97 -20.62
C TYR A 140 15.98 -2.59 -20.09
N ASP A 141 14.77 -2.48 -19.58
CA ASP A 141 14.34 -1.22 -18.98
C ASP A 141 15.10 -0.92 -17.68
N THR A 142 15.38 0.33 -17.46
CA THR A 142 15.74 0.87 -16.15
C THR A 142 14.50 1.48 -15.53
N VAL A 143 14.11 0.96 -14.37
CA VAL A 143 12.96 1.41 -13.59
C VAL A 143 13.47 2.07 -12.33
N VAL A 144 13.12 3.33 -12.11
CA VAL A 144 13.41 4.06 -10.88
C VAL A 144 12.13 4.14 -10.05
N ILE A 145 12.20 3.78 -8.78
CA ILE A 145 11.07 3.89 -7.85
C ILE A 145 11.43 4.94 -6.81
N LEU A 146 10.75 6.10 -6.90
CA LEU A 146 10.90 7.22 -5.98
C LEU A 146 9.99 7.02 -4.76
N GLY A 147 10.60 6.93 -3.58
CA GLY A 147 9.92 6.67 -2.32
C GLY A 147 9.78 5.19 -2.03
N GLN A 148 10.50 4.73 -1.01
CA GLN A 148 10.50 3.34 -0.53
C GLN A 148 9.63 3.19 0.72
N GLY A 149 8.41 3.77 0.68
CA GLY A 149 7.34 3.47 1.64
C GLY A 149 6.70 2.11 1.35
N LEU A 150 5.61 1.75 2.05
CA LEU A 150 4.91 0.47 1.84
C LEU A 150 4.61 0.20 0.37
N VAL A 151 4.09 1.20 -0.35
CA VAL A 151 3.72 1.07 -1.77
C VAL A 151 4.95 0.88 -2.65
N GLY A 152 5.97 1.75 -2.52
CA GLY A 152 7.19 1.64 -3.34
C GLY A 152 7.93 0.33 -3.12
N SER A 153 8.08 -0.10 -1.87
CA SER A 153 8.73 -1.37 -1.53
C SER A 153 7.95 -2.60 -2.02
N LEU A 154 6.62 -2.58 -1.98
CA LEU A 154 5.80 -3.65 -2.54
C LEU A 154 5.91 -3.69 -4.07
N LEU A 155 5.81 -2.53 -4.72
CA LEU A 155 5.95 -2.44 -6.18
C LEU A 155 7.32 -2.90 -6.64
N MET A 156 8.39 -2.51 -5.94
CA MET A 156 9.75 -2.97 -6.20
C MET A 156 9.85 -4.51 -6.18
N GLN A 157 9.34 -5.14 -5.14
CA GLN A 157 9.37 -6.59 -5.01
C GLN A 157 8.54 -7.29 -6.09
N VAL A 158 7.36 -6.76 -6.44
CA VAL A 158 6.54 -7.28 -7.54
C VAL A 158 7.27 -7.13 -8.88
N ALA A 159 7.89 -5.97 -9.15
CA ALA A 159 8.68 -5.77 -10.36
C ALA A 159 9.87 -6.75 -10.45
N LYS A 160 10.56 -6.97 -9.34
CA LYS A 160 11.64 -7.99 -9.25
C LYS A 160 11.12 -9.40 -9.48
N ALA A 161 9.97 -9.75 -8.94
CA ALA A 161 9.34 -11.07 -9.15
C ALA A 161 9.02 -11.35 -10.63
N ASN A 162 8.72 -10.32 -11.41
CA ASN A 162 8.52 -10.45 -12.86
C ASN A 162 9.83 -10.73 -13.64
N GLY A 163 10.99 -10.60 -12.98
CA GLY A 163 12.31 -10.90 -13.57
C GLY A 163 12.71 -9.99 -14.72
N ARG A 164 12.13 -8.80 -14.84
CA ARG A 164 12.35 -7.85 -15.94
C ARG A 164 12.84 -6.52 -15.44
N GLY A 165 13.75 -5.92 -16.23
CA GLY A 165 14.28 -4.60 -15.97
C GLY A 165 15.31 -4.55 -14.84
N ARG A 166 16.01 -3.43 -14.75
CA ARG A 166 16.91 -3.05 -13.66
C ARG A 166 16.16 -2.11 -12.73
N ILE A 167 16.07 -2.45 -11.46
CA ILE A 167 15.30 -1.67 -10.48
C ILE A 167 16.24 -0.81 -9.64
N ILE A 168 16.01 0.50 -9.66
CA ILE A 168 16.71 1.49 -8.84
C ILE A 168 15.73 2.02 -7.80
N ALA A 169 15.99 1.78 -6.53
CA ALA A 169 15.23 2.31 -5.42
C ALA A 169 15.83 3.67 -4.98
N VAL A 170 14.98 4.66 -4.72
CA VAL A 170 15.39 5.98 -4.25
C VAL A 170 14.57 6.38 -3.04
N ASP A 171 15.23 6.71 -1.95
CA ASP A 171 14.61 7.30 -0.75
C ASP A 171 15.57 8.29 -0.08
N THR A 172 15.13 9.00 0.94
CA THR A 172 15.94 9.93 1.73
C THR A 172 16.30 9.39 3.12
N LEU A 173 15.68 8.29 3.55
CA LEU A 173 15.89 7.68 4.86
C LEU A 173 16.82 6.47 4.74
N ASP A 174 17.91 6.47 5.52
CA ASP A 174 18.88 5.36 5.55
C ASP A 174 18.24 4.01 5.83
N SER A 175 17.30 3.96 6.78
CA SER A 175 16.58 2.73 7.12
C SER A 175 15.78 2.16 5.93
N ARG A 176 15.25 3.03 5.06
CA ARG A 176 14.52 2.61 3.87
C ARG A 176 15.44 2.22 2.73
N CYS A 177 16.57 2.89 2.59
CA CYS A 177 17.62 2.51 1.66
C CYS A 177 18.15 1.12 2.01
N THR A 178 18.52 0.88 3.27
CA THR A 178 18.97 -0.44 3.75
C THR A 178 17.90 -1.52 3.53
N LEU A 179 16.64 -1.24 3.86
CA LEU A 179 15.56 -2.19 3.62
C LEU A 179 15.39 -2.50 2.13
N SER A 180 15.56 -1.50 1.25
CA SER A 180 15.45 -1.70 -0.20
C SER A 180 16.53 -2.63 -0.76
N GLU A 181 17.75 -2.57 -0.22
CA GLU A 181 18.82 -3.53 -0.53
C GLU A 181 18.43 -4.96 -0.09
N GLU A 182 17.94 -5.12 1.14
CA GLU A 182 17.49 -6.40 1.67
C GLU A 182 16.30 -6.99 0.89
N LEU A 183 15.44 -6.14 0.35
CA LEU A 183 14.29 -6.52 -0.47
C LEU A 183 14.65 -6.75 -1.94
N GLY A 184 15.92 -6.55 -2.34
CA GLY A 184 16.46 -6.96 -3.63
C GLY A 184 16.45 -5.89 -4.73
N ALA A 185 16.51 -4.60 -4.40
CA ALA A 185 16.81 -3.55 -5.37
C ALA A 185 18.16 -3.82 -6.04
N ASP A 186 18.28 -3.56 -7.36
CA ASP A 186 19.57 -3.74 -8.06
C ASP A 186 20.55 -2.59 -7.75
N VAL A 187 20.01 -1.42 -7.47
CA VAL A 187 20.74 -0.23 -7.01
C VAL A 187 19.86 0.53 -6.04
N VAL A 188 20.50 1.09 -5.02
CA VAL A 188 19.83 1.98 -4.05
C VAL A 188 20.53 3.34 -4.09
N ILE A 189 19.77 4.41 -4.11
CA ILE A 189 20.24 5.78 -4.07
C ILE A 189 19.63 6.47 -2.85
N ASN A 190 20.46 6.91 -1.91
CA ASN A 190 20.03 7.81 -0.85
C ASN A 190 20.07 9.26 -1.36
N ALA A 191 18.89 9.83 -1.59
CA ALA A 191 18.75 11.19 -2.12
C ALA A 191 19.07 12.29 -1.08
N SER A 192 19.44 11.91 0.16
CA SER A 192 20.02 12.83 1.16
C SER A 192 21.52 12.98 0.96
N ASP A 193 22.21 11.96 0.43
CA ASP A 193 23.67 11.91 0.32
C ASP A 193 24.15 12.34 -1.05
N GLU A 194 23.37 12.06 -2.10
CA GLU A 194 23.74 12.42 -3.46
C GLU A 194 22.54 12.92 -4.29
N ASP A 195 22.82 13.64 -5.37
CA ASP A 195 21.79 14.06 -6.33
C ASP A 195 21.27 12.85 -7.12
N PRO A 196 20.02 12.43 -6.90
CA PRO A 196 19.48 11.22 -7.51
C PRO A 196 19.34 11.35 -9.04
N ILE A 197 19.19 12.56 -9.60
CA ILE A 197 19.14 12.79 -11.05
C ILE A 197 20.49 12.43 -11.66
N ARG A 198 21.57 12.96 -11.09
CA ARG A 198 22.95 12.68 -11.56
C ARG A 198 23.31 11.22 -11.41
N ALA A 199 22.92 10.60 -10.29
CA ALA A 199 23.14 9.19 -10.03
C ALA A 199 22.45 8.32 -11.08
N VAL A 200 21.17 8.54 -11.37
CA VAL A 200 20.43 7.80 -12.40
C VAL A 200 21.05 7.99 -13.77
N HIS A 201 21.40 9.21 -14.18
CA HIS A 201 22.05 9.45 -15.47
C HIS A 201 23.43 8.77 -15.56
N LYS A 202 24.21 8.76 -14.49
CA LYS A 202 25.49 8.05 -14.44
C LYS A 202 25.30 6.53 -14.61
N ILE A 203 24.31 5.94 -13.92
CA ILE A 203 24.00 4.51 -13.97
C ILE A 203 23.50 4.10 -15.37
N THR A 204 22.83 5.00 -16.07
CA THR A 204 22.23 4.77 -17.39
C THR A 204 23.08 5.32 -18.56
N ASN A 205 24.33 5.70 -18.31
CA ASN A 205 25.24 6.29 -19.32
C ASN A 205 24.61 7.52 -20.04
N GLY A 206 23.88 8.33 -19.32
CA GLY A 206 23.23 9.54 -19.83
C GLY A 206 21.87 9.33 -20.52
N ILE A 207 21.41 8.10 -20.67
CA ILE A 207 20.12 7.80 -21.33
C ILE A 207 18.93 8.24 -20.46
N GLY A 208 19.02 8.02 -19.14
CA GLY A 208 17.92 8.19 -18.20
C GLY A 208 17.11 6.91 -17.99
N ALA A 209 16.10 6.98 -17.13
CA ALA A 209 15.22 5.87 -16.80
C ALA A 209 14.11 5.69 -17.85
N HIS A 210 13.81 4.43 -18.20
CA HIS A 210 12.69 4.12 -19.09
C HIS A 210 11.34 4.29 -18.38
N ILE A 211 11.30 3.98 -17.09
CA ILE A 211 10.14 4.13 -16.22
C ILE A 211 10.60 4.77 -14.92
N VAL A 212 9.87 5.78 -14.48
CA VAL A 212 9.97 6.35 -13.14
C VAL A 212 8.63 6.18 -12.45
N VAL A 213 8.61 5.47 -11.35
CA VAL A 213 7.43 5.32 -10.49
C VAL A 213 7.51 6.33 -9.37
N TYR A 214 6.55 7.23 -9.32
CA TYR A 214 6.43 8.22 -8.27
C TYR A 214 5.52 7.70 -7.16
N ALA A 215 6.12 7.27 -6.04
CA ALA A 215 5.43 6.74 -4.86
C ALA A 215 5.66 7.61 -3.60
N VAL A 216 5.96 8.89 -3.79
CA VAL A 216 6.18 9.88 -2.73
C VAL A 216 4.91 10.68 -2.51
N GLY A 217 4.59 10.95 -1.25
CA GLY A 217 3.49 11.85 -0.87
C GLY A 217 3.98 12.92 0.10
N GLY A 218 3.06 13.82 0.49
CA GLY A 218 3.32 14.90 1.45
C GLY A 218 4.28 15.98 0.92
N PRO A 219 4.96 16.72 1.81
CA PRO A 219 5.76 17.90 1.44
C PRO A 219 6.93 17.62 0.49
N ALA A 220 7.46 16.39 0.48
CA ALA A 220 8.54 15.99 -0.42
C ALA A 220 8.06 15.71 -1.86
N GLY A 221 6.76 15.55 -2.06
CA GLY A 221 6.14 15.16 -3.32
C GLY A 221 6.52 16.04 -4.51
N PRO A 222 6.32 17.37 -4.47
CA PRO A 222 6.60 18.24 -5.61
C PRO A 222 8.06 18.19 -6.06
N LYS A 223 9.03 18.14 -5.13
CA LYS A 223 10.45 17.98 -5.44
C LYS A 223 10.74 16.64 -6.10
N ALA A 224 10.23 15.54 -5.52
CA ALA A 224 10.45 14.20 -6.04
C ALA A 224 9.82 14.03 -7.44
N PHE A 225 8.65 14.62 -7.67
CA PHE A 225 8.01 14.64 -9.00
C PHE A 225 8.88 15.33 -10.05
N ASP A 226 9.39 16.52 -9.72
CA ASP A 226 10.26 17.30 -10.62
C ASP A 226 11.55 16.52 -10.95
N GLN A 227 12.18 15.96 -9.93
CA GLN A 227 13.34 15.06 -10.08
C GLN A 227 13.02 13.84 -10.96
N GLY A 228 11.84 13.23 -10.75
CA GLY A 228 11.39 12.09 -11.55
C GLY A 228 11.28 12.41 -13.05
N LEU A 229 10.76 13.58 -13.39
CA LEU A 229 10.72 14.04 -14.78
C LEU A 229 12.13 14.22 -15.37
N ASP A 230 13.07 14.74 -14.58
CA ASP A 230 14.44 14.97 -15.02
C ASP A 230 15.28 13.69 -15.13
N MET A 231 14.89 12.62 -14.44
CA MET A 231 15.50 11.29 -14.56
C MET A 231 15.08 10.54 -15.81
N LEU A 232 13.97 10.91 -16.46
CA LEU A 232 13.40 10.13 -17.58
C LEU A 232 14.22 10.19 -18.85
N ALA A 233 14.37 9.06 -19.49
CA ALA A 233 14.79 8.95 -20.88
C ALA A 233 13.77 9.61 -21.83
N ILE A 234 14.20 9.88 -23.08
CA ILE A 234 13.27 10.25 -24.17
C ILE A 234 12.33 9.05 -24.41
N GLY A 235 11.02 9.31 -24.47
CA GLY A 235 9.99 8.27 -24.56
C GLY A 235 9.64 7.58 -23.25
N GLY A 236 10.35 7.90 -22.17
CA GLY A 236 10.13 7.30 -20.84
C GLY A 236 8.75 7.63 -20.25
N LEU A 237 8.36 6.82 -19.27
CA LEU A 237 7.08 6.89 -18.56
C LEU A 237 7.30 7.35 -17.13
N LEU A 238 6.63 8.43 -16.71
CA LEU A 238 6.42 8.74 -15.29
C LEU A 238 5.05 8.18 -14.87
N HIS A 239 5.04 7.27 -13.90
CA HIS A 239 3.83 6.69 -13.35
C HIS A 239 3.55 7.28 -11.96
N LEU A 240 2.47 8.05 -11.84
CA LEU A 240 2.04 8.69 -10.60
C LEU A 240 1.20 7.73 -9.77
N ILE A 241 1.77 7.25 -8.67
CA ILE A 241 1.07 6.39 -7.70
C ILE A 241 0.94 7.09 -6.34
N GLY A 242 1.91 7.94 -6.00
CA GLY A 242 1.86 8.76 -4.79
C GLY A 242 0.64 9.67 -4.76
N LEU A 243 0.10 9.86 -3.57
CA LEU A 243 -1.04 10.73 -3.28
C LEU A 243 -0.74 11.58 -2.04
N TYR A 244 -1.63 12.53 -1.77
CA TYR A 244 -1.62 13.35 -0.55
C TYR A 244 -0.45 14.35 -0.49
N GLU A 245 -0.10 14.91 -1.63
CA GLU A 245 0.75 16.10 -1.69
C GLU A 245 0.00 17.29 -1.08
N ASP A 246 0.74 18.19 -0.43
CA ASP A 246 0.20 19.41 0.16
C ASP A 246 0.20 20.60 -0.82
N GLN A 247 0.83 20.44 -1.98
CA GLN A 247 0.93 21.44 -3.03
C GLN A 247 0.78 20.81 -4.43
N PRO A 248 0.39 21.62 -5.44
CA PRO A 248 0.34 21.15 -6.83
C PRO A 248 1.70 20.65 -7.33
N LEU A 249 1.68 19.57 -8.11
CA LEU A 249 2.89 19.06 -8.75
C LEU A 249 3.38 19.99 -9.85
N PRO A 250 4.70 20.31 -9.93
CA PRO A 250 5.26 21.29 -10.87
C PRO A 250 5.42 20.68 -12.27
N LEU A 251 4.36 20.71 -13.08
CA LEU A 251 4.40 20.23 -14.45
C LEU A 251 4.37 21.41 -15.45
N THR A 252 5.38 21.47 -16.30
CA THR A 252 5.40 22.38 -17.45
C THR A 252 5.31 21.59 -18.76
N SER A 253 4.74 22.22 -19.80
CA SER A 253 4.65 21.59 -21.12
C SER A 253 6.03 21.19 -21.68
N GLY A 254 7.08 21.98 -21.40
CA GLY A 254 8.44 21.67 -21.82
C GLY A 254 9.00 20.41 -21.19
N LYS A 255 8.75 20.20 -19.89
CA LYS A 255 9.24 19.02 -19.16
C LYS A 255 8.58 17.72 -19.62
N ILE A 256 7.33 17.75 -20.08
CA ILE A 256 6.62 16.54 -20.53
C ILE A 256 6.82 16.22 -22.01
N GLN A 257 7.45 17.13 -22.79
CA GLN A 257 7.73 16.86 -24.21
C GLN A 257 8.55 15.58 -24.38
N ARG A 258 8.12 14.72 -25.28
CA ARG A 258 8.75 13.41 -25.56
C ARG A 258 8.76 12.44 -24.38
N ARG A 259 7.87 12.60 -23.40
CA ARG A 259 7.69 11.72 -22.26
C ARG A 259 6.22 11.33 -22.15
N ARG A 260 5.95 10.32 -21.36
CA ARG A 260 4.60 9.86 -21.05
C ARG A 260 4.33 10.07 -19.56
N LEU A 261 3.11 10.46 -19.23
CA LEU A 261 2.63 10.60 -17.86
C LEU A 261 1.40 9.70 -17.70
N LEU A 262 1.41 8.84 -16.70
CA LEU A 262 0.30 7.96 -16.36
C LEU A 262 -0.12 8.22 -14.91
N GLY A 263 -1.39 8.46 -14.67
CA GLY A 263 -1.95 8.50 -13.32
C GLY A 263 -2.09 7.10 -12.74
N GLY A 264 -1.88 6.97 -11.44
CA GLY A 264 -2.12 5.74 -10.71
C GLY A 264 -3.58 5.32 -10.88
N TYR A 265 -3.80 4.17 -11.47
CA TYR A 265 -5.13 3.70 -11.78
C TYR A 265 -5.65 2.82 -10.64
N TYR A 266 -6.63 3.35 -9.91
CA TYR A 266 -7.43 2.58 -8.96
C TYR A 266 -8.72 2.24 -9.67
N GLY A 267 -8.72 1.16 -10.45
CA GLY A 267 -9.83 1.12 -11.09
C GLY A 267 -10.54 0.02 -11.69
N GLN A 268 -11.51 0.25 -12.41
CA GLN A 268 -12.58 -0.59 -12.91
C GLN A 268 -12.17 -1.76 -13.81
N VAL A 269 -10.91 -1.88 -14.19
CA VAL A 269 -10.41 -3.02 -14.95
C VAL A 269 -9.15 -3.55 -14.27
N ILE A 270 -9.35 -4.38 -13.25
CA ILE A 270 -8.27 -5.21 -12.75
C ILE A 270 -8.13 -6.35 -13.76
N PRO A 271 -6.94 -6.53 -14.35
CA PRO A 271 -6.70 -7.70 -15.19
C PRO A 271 -7.08 -8.97 -14.43
N SER A 272 -7.69 -9.93 -15.10
CA SER A 272 -8.06 -11.20 -14.50
C SER A 272 -6.84 -11.84 -13.83
N GLY A 273 -7.00 -12.31 -12.60
CA GLY A 273 -5.95 -13.00 -11.88
C GLY A 273 -5.04 -12.13 -10.98
N VAL A 274 -5.20 -10.79 -10.96
CA VAL A 274 -4.42 -9.91 -10.05
C VAL A 274 -4.57 -10.34 -8.59
N SER A 275 -5.80 -10.58 -8.15
CA SER A 275 -6.09 -11.00 -6.76
C SER A 275 -5.37 -12.29 -6.40
N LEU A 276 -5.43 -13.29 -7.27
CA LEU A 276 -4.76 -14.57 -7.05
C LEU A 276 -3.23 -14.41 -7.04
N ARG A 277 -2.68 -13.67 -8.00
CA ARG A 277 -1.23 -13.40 -8.06
C ARG A 277 -0.74 -12.68 -6.82
N ALA A 278 -1.45 -11.66 -6.34
CA ALA A 278 -1.08 -10.95 -5.12
C ALA A 278 -1.05 -11.89 -3.91
N MET A 279 -2.06 -12.76 -3.74
CA MET A 279 -2.08 -13.77 -2.68
C MET A 279 -0.94 -14.79 -2.83
N GLN A 280 -0.65 -15.24 -4.04
CA GLN A 280 0.47 -16.18 -4.31
C GLN A 280 1.82 -15.55 -3.97
N LEU A 281 2.05 -14.29 -4.35
CA LEU A 281 3.29 -13.56 -4.04
C LEU A 281 3.49 -13.39 -2.53
N LEU A 282 2.41 -13.12 -1.78
CA LEU A 282 2.46 -13.06 -0.32
C LEU A 282 2.75 -14.42 0.30
N GLY A 283 2.05 -15.47 -0.14
CA GLY A 283 2.15 -16.81 0.44
C GLY A 283 3.39 -17.61 0.00
N SER A 284 4.18 -17.10 -0.94
CA SER A 284 5.45 -17.69 -1.40
C SER A 284 6.69 -16.97 -0.84
N ASP A 285 6.52 -16.02 0.07
CA ASP A 285 7.59 -15.19 0.64
C ASP A 285 8.42 -14.40 -0.38
N ILE A 286 7.90 -14.24 -1.60
CA ILE A 286 8.48 -13.33 -2.59
C ILE A 286 8.28 -11.89 -2.13
N ILE A 287 7.11 -11.60 -1.58
CA ILE A 287 6.87 -10.34 -0.86
C ILE A 287 7.25 -10.54 0.60
N ARG A 288 8.36 -9.98 1.00
CA ARG A 288 8.96 -10.11 2.33
C ARG A 288 8.30 -9.18 3.34
N THR A 289 7.05 -9.47 3.67
CA THR A 289 6.31 -8.67 4.68
C THR A 289 6.91 -8.78 6.07
N ASP A 290 7.63 -9.87 6.36
CA ASP A 290 8.41 -10.08 7.58
C ASP A 290 9.48 -9.00 7.78
N LYS A 291 10.13 -8.57 6.69
CA LYS A 291 11.09 -7.47 6.70
C LYS A 291 10.43 -6.10 6.75
N MET A 292 9.22 -6.00 6.24
CA MET A 292 8.46 -4.76 6.17
C MET A 292 7.68 -4.46 7.45
N THR A 293 7.33 -5.47 8.25
CA THR A 293 6.58 -5.29 9.50
C THR A 293 7.55 -4.98 10.63
N THR A 294 7.50 -3.76 11.14
CA THR A 294 8.37 -3.31 12.24
C THR A 294 7.68 -3.41 13.59
N HIS A 295 6.37 -3.26 13.65
CA HIS A 295 5.64 -3.19 14.92
C HIS A 295 4.30 -3.91 14.88
N HIS A 296 3.95 -4.50 16.02
CA HIS A 296 2.65 -5.05 16.33
C HIS A 296 2.10 -4.36 17.58
N PHE A 297 0.94 -3.73 17.46
CA PHE A 297 0.25 -3.11 18.59
C PHE A 297 -1.07 -3.82 18.90
N PRO A 298 -1.41 -4.06 20.17
CA PRO A 298 -2.79 -4.34 20.53
C PRO A 298 -3.69 -3.20 20.01
N TYR A 299 -4.87 -3.53 19.49
CA TYR A 299 -5.76 -2.50 18.91
C TYR A 299 -6.10 -1.36 19.90
N MET A 300 -6.10 -1.65 21.20
CA MET A 300 -6.32 -0.63 22.25
C MET A 300 -5.22 0.45 22.26
N GLU A 301 -4.06 0.14 21.73
CA GLU A 301 -2.91 1.06 21.62
C GLU A 301 -2.83 1.72 20.24
N ALA A 302 -3.89 1.66 19.43
CA ALA A 302 -3.90 2.33 18.13
C ALA A 302 -3.52 3.82 18.17
N PRO A 303 -3.90 4.62 19.19
CA PRO A 303 -3.40 6.00 19.31
C PRO A 303 -1.87 6.08 19.29
N ALA A 304 -1.18 5.22 20.03
CA ALA A 304 0.29 5.18 20.07
C ALA A 304 0.89 4.67 18.74
N ALA A 305 0.23 3.71 18.09
CA ALA A 305 0.65 3.20 16.78
C ALA A 305 0.58 4.29 15.69
N PHE A 306 -0.46 5.10 15.68
CA PHE A 306 -0.60 6.24 14.77
C PHE A 306 0.43 7.33 15.05
N ASP A 307 0.66 7.66 16.32
CA ASP A 307 1.67 8.64 16.73
C ASP A 307 3.08 8.19 16.30
N LEU A 308 3.45 6.94 16.55
CA LEU A 308 4.72 6.36 16.12
C LEU A 308 4.93 6.48 14.61
N LEU A 309 3.94 6.06 13.80
CA LEU A 309 4.01 6.13 12.34
C LEU A 309 4.14 7.55 11.81
N TYR A 310 3.58 8.53 12.51
CA TYR A 310 3.64 9.93 12.11
C TYR A 310 4.98 10.57 12.49
N ASN A 311 5.42 10.40 13.75
CA ASN A 311 6.55 11.11 14.31
C ASN A 311 7.90 10.41 14.16
N ARG A 312 7.91 9.07 13.98
CA ARG A 312 9.13 8.22 13.98
C ARG A 312 9.22 7.38 12.69
N MET A 313 9.28 8.08 11.54
CA MET A 313 9.31 7.45 10.21
C MET A 313 10.54 6.61 9.94
N ASP A 314 11.62 6.89 10.62
CA ASP A 314 12.90 6.18 10.59
C ASP A 314 12.84 4.84 11.31
N GLU A 315 11.94 4.68 12.29
CA GLU A 315 11.79 3.47 13.10
C GLU A 315 10.58 2.63 12.68
N ALA A 316 9.49 3.28 12.25
CA ALA A 316 8.24 2.62 11.92
C ALA A 316 8.01 2.52 10.42
N PHE A 317 7.77 1.29 9.96
CA PHE A 317 7.46 1.00 8.56
C PHE A 317 6.08 0.38 8.40
N GLY A 318 5.94 -0.93 8.50
CA GLY A 318 4.66 -1.62 8.57
C GLY A 318 4.23 -1.79 10.02
N VAL A 319 3.06 -1.28 10.36
CA VAL A 319 2.50 -1.37 11.70
C VAL A 319 1.16 -2.09 11.66
N LEU A 320 1.10 -3.24 12.33
CA LEU A 320 -0.09 -4.07 12.43
C LEU A 320 -0.80 -3.85 13.77
N LEU A 321 -2.13 -3.73 13.71
CA LEU A 321 -3.01 -3.79 14.88
C LEU A 321 -3.48 -5.22 15.08
N ASN A 322 -3.29 -5.74 16.30
CA ASN A 322 -3.76 -7.05 16.74
C ASN A 322 -5.15 -6.90 17.37
N TRP A 323 -6.13 -7.63 16.82
CA TRP A 323 -7.53 -7.59 17.26
C TRP A 323 -7.90 -8.74 18.18
N GLU A 324 -7.03 -9.73 18.31
CA GLU A 324 -7.20 -10.82 19.25
C GLU A 324 -6.87 -10.33 20.67
N VAL A 325 -7.80 -10.48 21.58
CA VAL A 325 -7.56 -10.22 23.00
C VAL A 325 -6.92 -11.47 23.59
N PRO A 326 -5.75 -11.39 24.24
CA PRO A 326 -5.20 -12.57 24.93
C PRO A 326 -6.20 -13.09 25.96
N GLY A 327 -6.69 -14.32 25.79
CA GLY A 327 -7.54 -14.98 26.78
C GLY A 327 -9.05 -15.00 26.48
N THR A 328 -9.51 -14.65 25.28
CA THR A 328 -10.91 -14.87 24.85
C THR A 328 -11.03 -15.91 23.76
#